data_333e0e51eeed7ab4da8bcfb88925afc4
#
_entry.id   333e0e51eeed7ab4da8bcfb88925afc4
#
_cell.length_a   1.000
_cell.length_b   1.000
_cell.length_c   1.000
_cell.angle_alpha   90.00
_cell.angle_beta   90.00
_cell.angle_gamma   90.00
#
_symmetry.space_group_name_H-M   'P 1'
#
loop_
_entity.id
_entity.type
_entity.pdbx_description
1 polymer ?
#
loop_
_entity_poly.entity_id
_entity_poly.type
_entity_poly.pdbx_seq_one_letter_code
_entity_poly.pdbx_strand_id
1 'polypeptide(L)'
;PSFPKPATKTDWQIITTATLAGNNVTPHYTITGPDGKSYGQQDGNPVPAAEWANASPDLLNKAATADATPLSKLLAAINAQIQQSNPNSLENRPPRIYFTGVTGAPGDGNSALALNMTRDLPTFGILLVNSVAQADFTINGEVKSQPDTNGQILVEIDWMLQDANNRKIGQITQIHDLKPADITPYWGDVAAVAATEGANGINEAIQNATMHKAAGS
;
A
#
# COMPACT_ATOMS: atom_id res chain seq x y z
N PRO A 1 -26.13 -17.93 21.43
CA PRO A 1 -25.45 -16.69 21.21
C PRO A 1 -24.16 -16.68 22.01
N SER A 2 -23.01 -16.71 21.37
CA SER A 2 -21.71 -16.57 22.02
C SER A 2 -21.54 -15.11 22.43
N PHE A 3 -21.35 -14.87 23.70
CA PHE A 3 -20.97 -13.53 24.17
C PHE A 3 -19.60 -13.15 23.61
N PRO A 4 -19.40 -11.90 23.17
CA PRO A 4 -18.09 -11.46 22.71
C PRO A 4 -17.07 -11.63 23.85
N LYS A 5 -15.86 -12.05 23.49
CA LYS A 5 -14.74 -12.15 24.40
C LYS A 5 -14.51 -10.79 25.06
N PRO A 6 -14.24 -10.72 26.39
CA PRO A 6 -13.91 -9.44 27.00
C PRO A 6 -12.74 -8.75 26.30
N ALA A 7 -12.85 -7.44 26.07
CA ALA A 7 -11.78 -6.66 25.47
C ALA A 7 -10.50 -6.75 26.31
N THR A 8 -9.36 -6.92 25.63
CA THR A 8 -8.05 -6.91 26.26
C THR A 8 -7.45 -5.49 26.23
N LYS A 9 -6.40 -5.22 27.03
CA LYS A 9 -5.71 -3.92 27.02
C LYS A 9 -5.05 -3.57 25.67
N THR A 10 -4.98 -4.54 24.75
CA THR A 10 -4.39 -4.36 23.41
C THR A 10 -5.44 -4.14 22.32
N ASP A 11 -6.73 -4.18 22.67
CA ASP A 11 -7.82 -4.04 21.70
C ASP A 11 -8.27 -2.59 21.59
N TRP A 12 -8.70 -2.21 20.41
CA TRP A 12 -9.49 -1.00 20.21
C TRP A 12 -10.89 -1.21 20.80
N GLN A 13 -11.43 -0.17 21.43
CA GLN A 13 -12.71 -0.24 22.12
C GLN A 13 -13.63 0.87 21.65
N ILE A 14 -14.91 0.54 21.47
CA ILE A 14 -15.99 1.51 21.33
C ILE A 14 -16.71 1.54 22.67
N ILE A 15 -16.55 2.64 23.39
CA ILE A 15 -17.24 2.86 24.66
C ILE A 15 -18.52 3.65 24.36
N THR A 16 -19.66 3.07 24.71
CA THR A 16 -20.95 3.71 24.50
C THR A 16 -21.52 4.20 25.85
N THR A 17 -21.84 5.47 25.89
CA THR A 17 -22.61 6.10 26.97
C THR A 17 -23.88 6.71 26.40
N ALA A 18 -24.81 7.13 27.26
CA ALA A 18 -26.02 7.77 26.76
C ALA A 18 -26.44 8.90 27.73
N THR A 19 -26.96 10.00 27.17
CA THR A 19 -27.50 11.11 27.94
C THR A 19 -28.97 11.31 27.65
N LEU A 20 -29.74 11.55 28.71
CA LEU A 20 -31.16 11.91 28.64
C LEU A 20 -31.29 13.44 28.60
N ALA A 21 -31.90 13.95 27.53
CA ALA A 21 -32.24 15.37 27.39
C ALA A 21 -33.71 15.51 26.99
N GLY A 22 -34.53 16.06 27.88
CA GLY A 22 -35.98 16.09 27.71
C GLY A 22 -36.58 14.70 27.54
N ASN A 23 -37.24 14.45 26.41
CA ASN A 23 -37.85 13.16 26.07
C ASN A 23 -36.99 12.24 25.18
N ASN A 24 -35.74 12.59 24.95
CA ASN A 24 -34.85 11.83 24.08
C ASN A 24 -33.59 11.39 24.81
N VAL A 25 -33.10 10.20 24.46
CA VAL A 25 -31.81 9.67 24.86
C VAL A 25 -30.88 9.72 23.64
N THR A 26 -29.71 10.32 23.81
CA THR A 26 -28.68 10.37 22.76
C THR A 26 -27.53 9.44 23.14
N PRO A 27 -27.21 8.42 22.33
CA PRO A 27 -26.02 7.62 22.51
C PRO A 27 -24.76 8.44 22.17
N HIS A 28 -23.67 8.21 22.88
CA HIS A 28 -22.36 8.80 22.63
C HIS A 28 -21.35 7.68 22.50
N TYR A 29 -20.62 7.67 21.41
CA TYR A 29 -19.62 6.67 21.09
C TYR A 29 -18.23 7.29 21.22
N THR A 30 -17.38 6.70 22.06
CA THR A 30 -15.98 7.10 22.21
C THR A 30 -15.09 5.97 21.70
N ILE A 31 -14.20 6.27 20.78
CA ILE A 31 -13.19 5.33 20.25
C ILE A 31 -11.94 5.46 21.09
N THR A 32 -11.57 4.38 21.77
CA THR A 32 -10.41 4.32 22.65
C THR A 32 -9.39 3.32 22.10
N GLY A 33 -8.14 3.74 21.98
CA GLY A 33 -7.04 2.92 21.50
C GLY A 33 -6.44 2.01 22.58
N PRO A 34 -5.52 1.10 22.19
CA PRO A 34 -4.81 0.20 23.09
C PRO A 34 -3.99 0.93 24.16
N ASP A 35 -3.63 2.19 23.92
CA ASP A 35 -2.92 3.08 24.85
C ASP A 35 -3.85 3.74 25.90
N GLY A 36 -5.14 3.44 25.86
CA GLY A 36 -6.17 3.99 26.74
C GLY A 36 -6.59 5.42 26.41
N LYS A 37 -6.09 6.01 25.32
CA LYS A 37 -6.48 7.36 24.90
C LYS A 37 -7.71 7.35 24.03
N SER A 38 -8.51 8.42 24.12
CA SER A 38 -9.59 8.68 23.18
C SER A 38 -9.03 9.24 21.86
N TYR A 39 -9.42 8.62 20.77
CA TYR A 39 -9.04 9.02 19.42
C TYR A 39 -10.15 9.76 18.67
N GLY A 40 -11.39 9.65 19.18
CA GLY A 40 -12.50 10.37 18.59
C GLY A 40 -13.82 10.04 19.28
N GLN A 41 -14.81 10.90 19.05
CA GLN A 41 -16.16 10.77 19.59
C GLN A 41 -17.18 11.04 18.49
N GLN A 42 -18.32 10.36 18.58
CA GLN A 42 -19.45 10.52 17.68
C GLN A 42 -20.74 10.42 18.48
N ASP A 43 -21.62 11.39 18.29
CA ASP A 43 -22.97 11.31 18.83
C ASP A 43 -23.86 10.49 17.88
N GLY A 44 -24.63 9.61 18.44
CA GLY A 44 -25.63 8.85 17.72
C GLY A 44 -26.93 9.63 17.53
N ASN A 45 -27.86 9.03 16.82
CA ASN A 45 -29.17 9.62 16.61
C ASN A 45 -30.01 9.58 17.90
N PRO A 46 -30.69 10.68 18.27
CA PRO A 46 -31.58 10.69 19.44
C PRO A 46 -32.73 9.68 19.29
N VAL A 47 -33.02 8.96 20.37
CA VAL A 47 -34.10 7.97 20.45
C VAL A 47 -35.07 8.40 21.53
N PRO A 48 -36.42 8.26 21.36
CA PRO A 48 -37.37 8.55 22.42
C PRO A 48 -37.07 7.78 23.69
N ALA A 49 -37.07 8.46 24.85
CA ALA A 49 -36.71 7.87 26.13
C ALA A 49 -37.60 6.69 26.51
N ALA A 50 -38.88 6.76 26.17
CA ALA A 50 -39.83 5.67 26.41
C ALA A 50 -39.51 4.39 25.60
N GLU A 51 -39.00 4.55 24.37
CA GLU A 51 -38.54 3.42 23.54
C GLU A 51 -37.21 2.89 24.07
N TRP A 52 -36.29 3.79 24.45
CA TRP A 52 -34.98 3.43 25.01
C TRP A 52 -35.11 2.62 26.30
N ALA A 53 -36.04 3.00 27.19
CA ALA A 53 -36.28 2.30 28.45
C ALA A 53 -36.72 0.83 28.27
N ASN A 54 -37.34 0.50 27.11
CA ASN A 54 -37.76 -0.86 26.80
C ASN A 54 -36.62 -1.73 26.27
N ALA A 55 -35.50 -1.12 25.85
CA ALA A 55 -34.26 -1.77 25.35
C ALA A 55 -34.53 -2.98 24.42
N SER A 56 -35.54 -2.88 23.54
CA SER A 56 -35.88 -3.98 22.64
C SER A 56 -34.75 -4.26 21.67
N PRO A 57 -34.48 -5.53 21.28
CA PRO A 57 -33.48 -5.87 20.28
C PRO A 57 -33.68 -5.12 18.96
N ASP A 58 -34.91 -4.89 18.53
CA ASP A 58 -35.25 -4.18 17.31
C ASP A 58 -34.85 -2.71 17.38
N LEU A 59 -35.07 -2.06 18.52
CA LEU A 59 -34.62 -0.68 18.73
C LEU A 59 -33.10 -0.56 18.69
N LEU A 60 -32.41 -1.46 19.40
CA LEU A 60 -30.94 -1.47 19.42
C LEU A 60 -30.36 -1.70 18.04
N ASN A 61 -30.92 -2.63 17.27
CA ASN A 61 -30.50 -2.87 15.89
C ASN A 61 -30.77 -1.65 14.98
N LYS A 62 -31.90 -0.99 15.13
CA LYS A 62 -32.25 0.21 14.37
C LYS A 62 -31.29 1.37 14.70
N ALA A 63 -31.03 1.62 15.97
CA ALA A 63 -30.08 2.64 16.41
C ALA A 63 -28.65 2.34 15.90
N ALA A 64 -28.18 1.10 16.06
CA ALA A 64 -26.87 0.68 15.57
C ALA A 64 -26.74 0.84 14.05
N THR A 65 -27.79 0.50 13.29
CA THR A 65 -27.79 0.66 11.81
C THR A 65 -27.75 2.13 11.41
N ALA A 66 -28.51 2.98 12.10
CA ALA A 66 -28.55 4.42 11.84
C ALA A 66 -27.20 5.09 12.14
N ASP A 67 -26.51 4.64 13.18
CA ASP A 67 -25.24 5.21 13.62
C ASP A 67 -24.01 4.57 12.95
N ALA A 68 -24.18 3.48 12.21
CA ALA A 68 -23.06 2.76 11.55
C ALA A 68 -22.28 3.64 10.57
N THR A 69 -22.97 4.42 9.73
CA THR A 69 -22.32 5.27 8.72
C THR A 69 -21.45 6.37 9.35
N PRO A 70 -21.91 7.19 10.29
CA PRO A 70 -21.06 8.19 10.95
C PRO A 70 -19.92 7.56 11.75
N LEU A 71 -20.13 6.41 12.41
CA LEU A 71 -19.07 5.69 13.09
C LEU A 71 -18.00 5.16 12.12
N SER A 72 -18.39 4.63 10.96
CA SER A 72 -17.46 4.18 9.93
C SER A 72 -16.59 5.34 9.41
N LYS A 73 -17.18 6.52 9.20
CA LYS A 73 -16.43 7.73 8.80
C LYS A 73 -15.45 8.17 9.89
N LEU A 74 -15.85 8.13 11.16
CA LEU A 74 -14.96 8.45 12.28
C LEU A 74 -13.78 7.47 12.34
N LEU A 75 -14.04 6.17 12.23
CA LEU A 75 -12.99 5.14 12.22
C LEU A 75 -12.01 5.31 11.04
N ALA A 76 -12.52 5.63 9.85
CA ALA A 76 -11.68 5.93 8.69
C ALA A 76 -10.80 7.16 8.93
N ALA A 77 -11.34 8.24 9.51
CA ALA A 77 -10.58 9.44 9.84
C ALA A 77 -9.50 9.17 10.89
N ILE A 78 -9.80 8.39 11.93
CA ILE A 78 -8.82 7.97 12.95
C ILE A 78 -7.70 7.15 12.31
N ASN A 79 -8.04 6.18 11.45
CA ASN A 79 -7.04 5.38 10.74
C ASN A 79 -6.14 6.24 9.86
N ALA A 80 -6.69 7.18 9.10
CA ALA A 80 -5.93 8.12 8.29
C ALA A 80 -4.96 8.95 9.16
N GLN A 81 -5.42 9.47 10.29
CA GLN A 81 -4.57 10.24 11.22
C GLN A 81 -3.43 9.39 11.80
N ILE A 82 -3.70 8.13 12.14
CA ILE A 82 -2.66 7.20 12.63
C ILE A 82 -1.63 6.93 11.54
N GLN A 83 -2.06 6.69 10.31
CA GLN A 83 -1.14 6.48 9.18
C GLN A 83 -0.29 7.72 8.92
N GLN A 84 -0.88 8.91 8.91
CA GLN A 84 -0.15 10.18 8.74
C GLN A 84 0.86 10.44 9.87
N SER A 85 0.55 10.04 11.10
CA SER A 85 1.44 10.24 12.24
C SER A 85 2.51 9.14 12.39
N ASN A 86 2.39 8.02 11.66
CA ASN A 86 3.34 6.91 11.74
C ASN A 86 4.58 7.21 10.89
N PRO A 87 5.77 7.44 11.50
CA PRO A 87 6.99 7.73 10.76
C PRO A 87 7.46 6.55 9.87
N ASN A 88 6.96 5.35 10.12
CA ASN A 88 7.25 4.16 9.31
C ASN A 88 6.24 3.93 8.19
N SER A 89 5.20 4.75 8.07
CA SER A 89 4.27 4.71 6.94
C SER A 89 4.98 5.09 5.65
N LEU A 90 4.64 4.45 4.54
CA LEU A 90 5.13 4.82 3.21
C LEU A 90 4.73 6.24 2.78
N GLU A 91 3.72 6.83 3.41
CA GLU A 91 3.32 8.22 3.22
C GLU A 91 4.32 9.22 3.82
N ASN A 92 5.06 8.80 4.86
CA ASN A 92 5.93 9.68 5.67
C ASN A 92 7.42 9.41 5.46
N ARG A 93 7.78 8.40 4.68
CA ARG A 93 9.17 8.05 4.38
C ARG A 93 9.32 7.51 2.96
N PRO A 94 10.53 7.58 2.41
CA PRO A 94 10.84 6.95 1.13
C PRO A 94 10.53 5.45 1.12
N PRO A 95 10.03 4.90 -0.02
CA PRO A 95 9.88 3.47 -0.21
C PRO A 95 11.25 2.78 -0.22
N ARG A 96 11.33 1.62 0.41
CA ARG A 96 12.53 0.79 0.48
C ARG A 96 12.41 -0.38 -0.47
N ILE A 97 13.38 -0.55 -1.34
CA ILE A 97 13.39 -1.60 -2.35
C ILE A 97 14.61 -2.51 -2.15
N TYR A 98 14.37 -3.80 -2.18
CA TYR A 98 15.39 -4.81 -2.39
C TYR A 98 15.40 -5.20 -3.88
N PHE A 99 16.51 -4.86 -4.55
CA PHE A 99 16.71 -5.20 -5.95
C PHE A 99 17.50 -6.50 -6.06
N THR A 100 16.91 -7.53 -6.68
CA THR A 100 17.51 -8.87 -6.76
C THR A 100 18.44 -9.02 -7.96
N GLY A 101 18.46 -8.03 -8.86
CA GLY A 101 19.29 -8.03 -10.07
C GLY A 101 18.50 -8.29 -11.34
N VAL A 102 19.27 -8.53 -12.44
CA VAL A 102 18.75 -8.80 -13.78
C VAL A 102 19.28 -10.14 -14.29
N THR A 103 18.47 -10.85 -15.05
CA THR A 103 18.82 -12.14 -15.67
C THR A 103 18.40 -12.18 -17.13
N GLY A 104 19.05 -13.04 -17.93
CA GLY A 104 18.64 -13.35 -19.29
C GLY A 104 19.24 -12.45 -20.39
N ALA A 105 19.88 -11.34 -20.04
CA ALA A 105 20.49 -10.45 -21.04
C ALA A 105 21.79 -11.03 -21.61
N PRO A 106 22.01 -10.92 -22.94
CA PRO A 106 23.28 -11.29 -23.57
C PRO A 106 24.41 -10.31 -23.19
N GLY A 107 25.66 -10.73 -23.41
CA GLY A 107 26.83 -9.91 -23.13
C GLY A 107 26.97 -9.52 -21.66
N ASP A 108 27.24 -8.26 -21.40
CA ASP A 108 27.31 -7.69 -20.06
C ASP A 108 25.95 -7.14 -19.55
N GLY A 109 24.85 -7.35 -20.30
CA GLY A 109 23.56 -6.70 -20.09
C GLY A 109 22.98 -6.89 -18.70
N ASN A 110 23.12 -8.08 -18.09
CA ASN A 110 22.64 -8.29 -16.72
C ASN A 110 23.30 -7.31 -15.73
N SER A 111 24.62 -7.15 -15.84
CA SER A 111 25.40 -6.27 -14.97
C SER A 111 25.16 -4.80 -15.29
N ALA A 112 25.12 -4.46 -16.58
CA ALA A 112 24.94 -3.09 -17.05
C ALA A 112 23.55 -2.54 -16.67
N LEU A 113 22.49 -3.32 -16.90
CA LEU A 113 21.13 -2.96 -16.49
C LEU A 113 21.00 -2.86 -14.95
N ALA A 114 21.57 -3.82 -14.22
CA ALA A 114 21.53 -3.80 -12.77
C ALA A 114 22.27 -2.58 -12.19
N LEU A 115 23.44 -2.23 -12.72
CA LEU A 115 24.21 -1.07 -12.28
C LEU A 115 23.43 0.24 -12.51
N ASN A 116 22.87 0.41 -13.71
CA ASN A 116 22.11 1.60 -14.05
C ASN A 116 20.82 1.70 -13.22
N MET A 117 20.07 0.59 -13.05
CA MET A 117 18.89 0.55 -12.19
C MET A 117 19.21 0.96 -10.73
N THR A 118 20.32 0.44 -10.21
CA THR A 118 20.79 0.79 -8.85
C THR A 118 21.13 2.27 -8.71
N ARG A 119 21.65 2.88 -9.78
CA ARG A 119 21.96 4.32 -9.81
C ARG A 119 20.69 5.17 -9.95
N ASP A 120 19.74 4.71 -10.76
CA ASP A 120 18.60 5.53 -11.18
C ASP A 120 17.43 5.51 -10.17
N LEU A 121 17.14 4.38 -9.51
CA LEU A 121 16.09 4.28 -8.50
C LEU A 121 16.19 5.34 -7.38
N PRO A 122 17.37 5.64 -6.81
CA PRO A 122 17.49 6.70 -5.79
C PRO A 122 17.14 8.10 -6.30
N THR A 123 17.25 8.38 -7.60
CA THR A 123 16.90 9.70 -8.17
C THR A 123 15.39 9.98 -8.08
N PHE A 124 14.56 8.94 -7.93
CA PHE A 124 13.12 9.01 -7.69
C PHE A 124 12.75 9.01 -6.18
N GLY A 125 13.74 9.19 -5.29
CA GLY A 125 13.53 9.17 -3.84
C GLY A 125 13.32 7.78 -3.25
N ILE A 126 13.73 6.73 -3.95
CA ILE A 126 13.64 5.33 -3.53
C ILE A 126 14.92 4.93 -2.78
N LEU A 127 14.79 4.27 -1.64
CA LEU A 127 15.92 3.75 -0.88
C LEU A 127 16.18 2.29 -1.24
N LEU A 128 17.41 1.99 -1.67
CA LEU A 128 17.85 0.62 -1.86
C LEU A 128 18.30 0.02 -0.52
N VAL A 129 17.84 -1.20 -0.24
CA VAL A 129 18.21 -1.95 0.97
C VAL A 129 18.85 -3.28 0.59
N ASN A 130 19.63 -3.84 1.55
CA ASN A 130 20.48 -5.01 1.30
C ASN A 130 19.79 -6.35 1.62
N SER A 131 18.53 -6.32 2.07
CA SER A 131 17.79 -7.54 2.39
C SER A 131 16.29 -7.37 2.20
N VAL A 132 15.61 -8.46 1.86
CA VAL A 132 14.15 -8.53 1.74
C VAL A 132 13.46 -8.12 3.05
N ALA A 133 14.03 -8.47 4.21
CA ALA A 133 13.44 -8.15 5.51
C ALA A 133 13.35 -6.64 5.80
N GLN A 134 14.15 -5.83 5.12
CA GLN A 134 14.15 -4.37 5.26
C GLN A 134 13.32 -3.67 4.18
N ALA A 135 12.88 -4.42 3.17
CA ALA A 135 12.23 -3.88 2.00
C ALA A 135 10.71 -3.77 2.16
N ASP A 136 10.13 -2.76 1.56
CA ASP A 136 8.69 -2.64 1.35
C ASP A 136 8.27 -3.32 0.04
N PHE A 137 9.20 -3.32 -0.92
CA PHE A 137 9.03 -3.93 -2.24
C PHE A 137 10.30 -4.66 -2.67
N THR A 138 10.13 -5.66 -3.52
CA THR A 138 11.22 -6.32 -4.24
C THR A 138 11.07 -6.10 -5.74
N ILE A 139 12.21 -5.96 -6.43
CA ILE A 139 12.27 -5.83 -7.88
C ILE A 139 13.25 -6.84 -8.44
N ASN A 140 12.88 -7.47 -9.55
CA ASN A 140 13.79 -8.21 -10.42
C ASN A 140 13.58 -7.79 -11.88
N GLY A 141 14.64 -7.91 -12.67
CA GLY A 141 14.61 -7.77 -14.13
C GLY A 141 14.78 -9.11 -14.84
N GLU A 142 13.99 -9.37 -15.85
CA GLU A 142 14.15 -10.50 -16.75
C GLU A 142 14.26 -9.99 -18.17
N VAL A 143 15.28 -10.44 -18.90
CA VAL A 143 15.51 -10.05 -20.30
C VAL A 143 15.34 -11.27 -21.18
N LYS A 144 14.54 -11.12 -22.24
CA LYS A 144 14.38 -12.10 -23.31
C LYS A 144 14.86 -11.46 -24.61
N SER A 145 15.66 -12.17 -25.38
CA SER A 145 16.17 -11.70 -26.64
C SER A 145 15.94 -12.74 -27.73
N GLN A 146 15.41 -12.31 -28.87
CA GLN A 146 15.15 -13.18 -30.03
C GLN A 146 15.61 -12.48 -31.32
N PRO A 147 16.33 -13.18 -32.19
CA PRO A 147 16.63 -12.66 -33.52
C PRO A 147 15.33 -12.40 -34.30
N ASP A 148 15.25 -11.26 -34.98
CA ASP A 148 14.17 -10.98 -35.88
C ASP A 148 14.54 -11.32 -37.36
N THR A 149 13.56 -11.21 -38.26
CA THR A 149 13.72 -11.49 -39.68
C THR A 149 14.54 -10.45 -40.41
N ASN A 150 14.82 -9.28 -39.82
CA ASN A 150 15.55 -8.15 -40.41
C ASN A 150 17.01 -8.10 -39.95
N GLY A 151 17.47 -9.11 -39.20
CA GLY A 151 18.82 -9.15 -38.65
C GLY A 151 19.01 -8.27 -37.41
N GLN A 152 17.92 -7.81 -36.81
CA GLN A 152 17.90 -7.17 -35.52
C GLN A 152 17.60 -8.21 -34.42
N ILE A 153 17.72 -7.78 -33.18
CA ILE A 153 17.34 -8.57 -32.01
C ILE A 153 16.21 -7.85 -31.33
N LEU A 154 15.06 -8.53 -31.26
CA LEU A 154 13.95 -8.11 -30.41
C LEU A 154 14.31 -8.41 -28.97
N VAL A 155 14.40 -7.38 -28.15
CA VAL A 155 14.70 -7.47 -26.72
C VAL A 155 13.47 -7.06 -25.91
N GLU A 156 12.98 -7.96 -25.07
CA GLU A 156 11.95 -7.70 -24.09
C GLU A 156 12.60 -7.64 -22.72
N ILE A 157 12.35 -6.57 -21.96
CA ILE A 157 12.82 -6.39 -20.59
C ILE A 157 11.60 -6.28 -19.69
N ASP A 158 11.43 -7.23 -18.78
CA ASP A 158 10.37 -7.27 -17.78
C ASP A 158 10.91 -6.88 -16.40
N TRP A 159 10.44 -5.77 -15.84
CA TRP A 159 10.70 -5.40 -14.47
C TRP A 159 9.49 -5.77 -13.62
N MET A 160 9.65 -6.73 -12.72
CA MET A 160 8.58 -7.20 -11.86
C MET A 160 8.70 -6.57 -10.47
N LEU A 161 7.63 -5.89 -10.04
CA LEU A 161 7.50 -5.30 -8.71
C LEU A 161 6.58 -6.14 -7.85
N GLN A 162 7.06 -6.54 -6.66
CA GLN A 162 6.31 -7.30 -5.66
C GLN A 162 6.33 -6.60 -4.31
N ASP A 163 5.28 -6.80 -3.49
CA ASP A 163 5.26 -6.32 -2.11
C ASP A 163 6.02 -7.26 -1.16
N ALA A 164 6.09 -6.89 0.13
CA ALA A 164 6.75 -7.68 1.17
C ALA A 164 6.13 -9.09 1.38
N ASN A 165 4.94 -9.36 0.83
CA ASN A 165 4.27 -10.65 0.88
C ASN A 165 4.42 -11.44 -0.44
N ASN A 166 5.33 -11.03 -1.32
CA ASN A 166 5.56 -11.58 -2.66
C ASN A 166 4.34 -11.48 -3.59
N ARG A 167 3.41 -10.57 -3.34
CA ARG A 167 2.30 -10.32 -4.25
C ARG A 167 2.76 -9.37 -5.34
N LYS A 168 2.47 -9.71 -6.59
CA LYS A 168 2.75 -8.85 -7.74
C LYS A 168 1.96 -7.54 -7.60
N ILE A 169 2.68 -6.43 -7.60
CA ILE A 169 2.13 -5.07 -7.56
C ILE A 169 2.06 -4.48 -8.96
N GLY A 170 3.07 -4.77 -9.78
CA GLY A 170 3.14 -4.29 -11.16
C GLY A 170 4.21 -5.02 -11.97
N GLN A 171 4.15 -4.81 -13.26
CA GLN A 171 5.17 -5.23 -14.21
C GLN A 171 5.34 -4.12 -15.24
N ILE A 172 6.57 -3.75 -15.51
CA ILE A 172 6.94 -2.80 -16.56
C ILE A 172 7.63 -3.62 -17.66
N THR A 173 7.03 -3.68 -18.82
CA THR A 173 7.57 -4.38 -19.97
C THR A 173 8.04 -3.36 -20.99
N GLN A 174 9.29 -3.47 -21.40
CA GLN A 174 9.93 -2.67 -22.46
C GLN A 174 10.29 -3.58 -23.63
N ILE A 175 10.04 -3.13 -24.85
CA ILE A 175 10.34 -3.88 -26.06
C ILE A 175 11.17 -2.99 -26.99
N HIS A 176 12.33 -3.48 -27.40
CA HIS A 176 13.27 -2.76 -28.24
C HIS A 176 13.76 -3.63 -29.39
N ASP A 177 13.83 -3.05 -30.59
CA ASP A 177 14.52 -3.63 -31.75
C ASP A 177 15.93 -3.07 -31.79
N LEU A 178 16.93 -3.91 -31.51
CA LEU A 178 18.32 -3.52 -31.35
C LEU A 178 19.23 -4.24 -32.37
N LYS A 179 20.31 -3.59 -32.74
CA LYS A 179 21.35 -4.27 -33.56
C LYS A 179 22.16 -5.20 -32.62
N PRO A 180 22.64 -6.35 -33.13
CA PRO A 180 23.51 -7.23 -32.35
C PRO A 180 24.71 -6.52 -31.71
N ALA A 181 25.29 -5.55 -32.41
CA ALA A 181 26.44 -4.78 -31.96
C ALA A 181 26.12 -3.83 -30.78
N ASP A 182 24.84 -3.47 -30.57
CA ASP A 182 24.41 -2.56 -29.50
C ASP A 182 24.28 -3.27 -28.13
N ILE A 183 24.26 -4.62 -28.15
CA ILE A 183 24.05 -5.45 -26.95
C ILE A 183 25.09 -6.58 -26.79
N THR A 184 26.07 -6.68 -27.70
CA THR A 184 27.13 -7.70 -27.64
C THR A 184 28.43 -7.11 -28.12
N PRO A 185 29.50 -7.13 -27.32
CA PRO A 185 29.58 -7.68 -25.97
C PRO A 185 29.08 -6.73 -24.87
N TYR A 186 28.83 -5.45 -25.17
CA TYR A 186 28.50 -4.42 -24.19
C TYR A 186 27.19 -3.73 -24.53
N TRP A 187 26.37 -3.46 -23.49
CA TRP A 187 25.09 -2.78 -23.62
C TRP A 187 25.18 -1.24 -23.59
N GLY A 188 26.23 -0.71 -22.94
CA GLY A 188 26.53 0.73 -22.93
C GLY A 188 25.30 1.61 -22.67
N ASP A 189 25.03 2.52 -23.64
CA ASP A 189 23.93 3.48 -23.56
C ASP A 189 22.54 2.82 -23.58
N VAL A 190 22.42 1.64 -24.21
CA VAL A 190 21.14 0.89 -24.24
C VAL A 190 20.72 0.52 -22.82
N ALA A 191 21.65 0.01 -22.01
CA ALA A 191 21.36 -0.31 -20.61
C ALA A 191 21.00 0.94 -19.80
N ALA A 192 21.65 2.08 -20.06
CA ALA A 192 21.36 3.32 -19.36
C ALA A 192 19.93 3.82 -19.65
N VAL A 193 19.54 3.86 -20.91
CA VAL A 193 18.18 4.29 -21.33
C VAL A 193 17.13 3.33 -20.79
N ALA A 194 17.29 2.02 -20.99
CA ALA A 194 16.32 1.02 -20.54
C ALA A 194 16.14 1.02 -19.01
N ALA A 195 17.24 1.17 -18.25
CA ALA A 195 17.16 1.24 -16.80
C ALA A 195 16.46 2.53 -16.30
N THR A 196 16.70 3.68 -16.94
CA THR A 196 16.05 4.93 -16.59
C THR A 196 14.53 4.87 -16.82
N GLU A 197 14.11 4.35 -17.98
CA GLU A 197 12.70 4.14 -18.31
C GLU A 197 12.05 3.14 -17.35
N GLY A 198 12.74 2.02 -17.07
CA GLY A 198 12.31 1.02 -16.09
C GLY A 198 12.14 1.59 -14.68
N ALA A 199 13.09 2.39 -14.21
CA ALA A 199 13.03 3.05 -12.90
C ALA A 199 11.87 4.04 -12.79
N ASN A 200 11.58 4.80 -13.86
CA ASN A 200 10.41 5.67 -13.90
C ASN A 200 9.11 4.86 -13.78
N GLY A 201 8.95 3.80 -14.57
CA GLY A 201 7.77 2.94 -14.53
C GLY A 201 7.57 2.27 -13.17
N ILE A 202 8.67 1.85 -12.52
CA ILE A 202 8.65 1.31 -11.14
C ILE A 202 8.15 2.37 -10.15
N ASN A 203 8.66 3.61 -10.25
CA ASN A 203 8.23 4.71 -9.40
C ASN A 203 6.73 4.97 -9.54
N GLU A 204 6.21 5.03 -10.76
CA GLU A 204 4.77 5.18 -11.02
C GLU A 204 3.95 4.03 -10.44
N ALA A 205 4.41 2.79 -10.58
CA ALA A 205 3.73 1.62 -10.03
C ALA A 205 3.67 1.66 -8.50
N ILE A 206 4.74 2.12 -7.83
CA ILE A 206 4.78 2.30 -6.37
C ILE A 206 3.81 3.41 -5.94
N GLN A 207 3.81 4.56 -6.61
CA GLN A 207 2.89 5.65 -6.32
C GLN A 207 1.43 5.21 -6.44
N ASN A 208 1.09 4.51 -7.51
CA ASN A 208 -0.25 3.97 -7.71
C ASN A 208 -0.64 2.97 -6.61
N ALA A 209 0.26 2.07 -6.23
CA ALA A 209 0.00 1.09 -5.18
C ALA A 209 -0.20 1.73 -3.79
N THR A 210 0.53 2.81 -3.48
CA THR A 210 0.38 3.54 -2.22
C THR A 210 -0.91 4.35 -2.17
N MET A 211 -1.30 5.00 -3.27
CA MET A 211 -2.57 5.74 -3.37
C MET A 211 -3.80 4.83 -3.25
N HIS A 212 -3.80 3.66 -3.91
CA HIS A 212 -4.91 2.71 -3.82
C HIS A 212 -5.06 2.11 -2.43
N LYS A 213 -3.97 1.94 -1.69
CA LYS A 213 -4.00 1.47 -0.31
C LYS A 213 -4.60 2.52 0.63
N ALA A 214 -4.37 3.80 0.38
CA ALA A 214 -4.97 4.89 1.14
C ALA A 214 -6.48 5.07 0.85
N ALA A 215 -6.92 4.79 -0.39
CA ALA A 215 -8.32 4.92 -0.80
C ALA A 215 -9.22 3.72 -0.43
N GLY A 216 -8.64 2.56 -0.14
CA GLY A 216 -9.35 1.30 0.16
C GLY A 216 -9.33 0.87 1.62
N SER A 217 -8.89 1.76 2.53
CA SER A 217 -8.80 1.51 3.98
C SER A 217 -9.96 2.09 4.74
#